data_b217d2f117ca06e9c720ca65f0647a65
#
_entry.id   b217d2f117ca06e9c720ca65f0647a65
#
_cell.length_a   1.000
_cell.length_b   1.000
_cell.length_c   1.000
_cell.angle_alpha   90.00
_cell.angle_beta   90.00
_cell.angle_gamma   90.00
#
_symmetry.space_group_name_H-M   'P 1'
#
loop_
_entity.id
_entity.type
_entity.pdbx_description
1 polymer ?
#
loop_
_entity_poly.entity_id
_entity_poly.type
_entity_poly.pdbx_seq_one_letter_code
_entity_poly.pdbx_strand_id
1 'polypeptide(L)'
;LRELLCSGAIRRHQLGAKDLLTPTSYFTRGSRIGHRFMKRILTYQIEENTDIENFLRRKLGFSKKQISALKFRENGIRVNGSRRRVTEKLQQGDLLEILVEEEGKGSSQLIPAEGTVSVLYEDEDLMVVDKPAGILVHPSGGHYQDTLANQLMGYFQKRGETPVLRSIGRLDKDTSGAVLFAKTKLSAARLSKEREQGRYEKEYLALAEGYFGENSGEIHIPVGQVPGSHPIRMKPDSENGKEAHTYWKLEKQFPKAALLKLHI
;
A
#
# COMPACT_ATOMS: atom_id res chain seq x y z
N LEU A 1 -0.22 -17.81 -28.35
CA LEU A 1 0.33 -17.99 -26.99
C LEU A 1 0.60 -16.63 -26.36
N ARG A 2 -0.43 -16.02 -25.72
CA ARG A 2 -0.33 -14.80 -24.94
C ARG A 2 -0.62 -15.17 -23.50
N GLU A 3 0.34 -15.68 -22.78
CA GLU A 3 0.29 -15.78 -21.34
C GLU A 3 1.54 -15.12 -20.77
N LEU A 4 1.41 -13.84 -20.47
CA LEU A 4 2.32 -13.12 -19.61
C LEU A 4 2.03 -13.57 -18.17
N LEU A 5 2.75 -14.56 -17.67
CA LEU A 5 2.76 -14.92 -16.27
C LEU A 5 3.67 -13.93 -15.54
N CYS A 6 3.11 -12.83 -15.05
CA CYS A 6 3.79 -11.97 -14.08
C CYS A 6 3.43 -12.44 -12.68
N SER A 7 4.26 -13.26 -12.07
CA SER A 7 4.16 -13.58 -10.65
C SER A 7 5.06 -12.65 -9.86
N GLY A 8 4.48 -11.63 -9.23
CA GLY A 8 5.19 -10.78 -8.29
C GLY A 8 5.51 -11.55 -7.02
N ALA A 9 6.75 -11.98 -6.86
CA ALA A 9 7.20 -12.56 -5.61
C ALA A 9 7.61 -11.44 -4.65
N ILE A 10 6.83 -11.23 -3.59
CA ILE A 10 7.31 -10.44 -2.45
C ILE A 10 8.35 -11.31 -1.73
N ARG A 11 9.64 -11.10 -2.01
CA ARG A 11 10.65 -11.57 -1.07
C ARG A 11 10.43 -10.84 0.26
N ARG A 12 10.31 -11.61 1.34
CA ARG A 12 10.60 -11.11 2.67
C ARG A 12 12.07 -10.64 2.68
N HIS A 13 12.34 -9.44 2.19
CA HIS A 13 13.47 -8.73 2.73
C HIS A 13 13.14 -8.58 4.22
N GLN A 14 14.01 -9.06 5.05
CA GLN A 14 14.05 -8.72 6.45
C GLN A 14 14.11 -7.17 6.51
N LEU A 15 12.93 -6.54 6.50
CA LEU A 15 12.76 -5.29 7.21
C LEU A 15 13.28 -5.63 8.60
N GLY A 16 14.44 -5.10 8.92
CA GLY A 16 15.05 -5.36 10.19
C GLY A 16 14.01 -5.12 11.25
N ALA A 17 13.54 -6.18 11.90
CA ALA A 17 12.42 -6.17 12.85
C ALA A 17 12.69 -5.28 14.07
N LYS A 18 13.76 -4.50 14.06
CA LYS A 18 14.18 -3.57 15.10
C LYS A 18 13.81 -2.10 14.83
N ASP A 19 13.43 -1.72 13.60
CA ASP A 19 13.11 -0.32 13.27
C ASP A 19 11.62 -0.01 13.12
N LEU A 20 10.78 -1.02 13.15
CA LEU A 20 9.34 -0.85 13.34
C LEU A 20 9.09 -0.89 14.83
N LEU A 21 8.98 0.28 15.46
CA LEU A 21 8.37 0.42 16.78
C LEU A 21 6.99 -0.27 16.72
N THR A 22 6.94 -1.53 17.14
CA THR A 22 5.69 -2.29 17.20
C THR A 22 4.86 -1.70 18.32
N PRO A 23 3.75 -1.01 18.04
CA PRO A 23 2.91 -0.51 19.11
C PRO A 23 2.29 -1.69 19.85
N THR A 24 2.34 -1.68 21.16
CA THR A 24 1.49 -2.53 21.96
C THR A 24 0.07 -2.01 21.80
N SER A 25 -0.76 -2.65 20.98
CA SER A 25 -2.11 -2.18 20.71
C SER A 25 -3.11 -2.85 21.64
N TYR A 26 -3.87 -2.05 22.39
CA TYR A 26 -5.05 -2.52 23.09
C TYR A 26 -6.32 -2.19 22.28
N PHE A 27 -7.14 -3.20 22.00
CA PHE A 27 -8.42 -3.06 21.33
C PHE A 27 -9.52 -2.68 22.31
N THR A 28 -10.23 -1.57 22.04
CA THR A 28 -11.58 -1.36 22.55
C THR A 28 -12.56 -1.52 21.40
N ARG A 29 -13.34 -2.61 21.38
CA ARG A 29 -14.46 -2.80 20.46
C ARG A 29 -15.60 -1.88 20.86
N GLY A 30 -15.78 -0.78 20.15
CA GLY A 30 -16.99 0.04 20.23
C GLY A 30 -18.07 -0.52 19.31
N SER A 31 -19.13 -1.13 19.86
CA SER A 31 -20.29 -1.58 19.11
C SER A 31 -21.29 -0.45 18.97
N ARG A 32 -21.55 0.01 17.74
CA ARG A 32 -22.85 0.59 17.34
C ARG A 32 -23.31 -0.14 16.08
N ILE A 33 -24.57 -0.54 16.09
CA ILE A 33 -25.27 -1.20 14.98
C ILE A 33 -25.17 -0.29 13.74
N GLY A 34 -24.52 -0.78 12.66
CA GLY A 34 -24.56 -0.17 11.33
C GLY A 34 -23.23 0.31 10.73
N HIS A 35 -22.25 0.81 11.49
CA HIS A 35 -20.93 1.17 10.98
C HIS A 35 -19.87 0.91 12.05
N ARG A 36 -19.04 -0.08 11.80
CA ARG A 36 -17.95 -0.46 12.71
C ARG A 36 -16.79 0.54 12.52
N PHE A 37 -16.76 1.58 13.36
CA PHE A 37 -15.60 2.46 13.43
C PHE A 37 -14.45 1.69 14.07
N MET A 38 -13.32 1.60 13.37
CA MET A 38 -12.11 1.09 13.99
C MET A 38 -11.51 2.20 14.87
N LYS A 39 -11.64 2.03 16.19
CA LYS A 39 -10.91 2.83 17.16
C LYS A 39 -9.77 1.99 17.71
N ARG A 40 -8.56 2.50 17.66
CA ARG A 40 -7.37 1.84 18.16
C ARG A 40 -6.49 2.86 18.90
N ILE A 41 -6.00 2.48 20.07
CA ILE A 41 -4.99 3.25 20.78
C ILE A 41 -3.62 2.65 20.41
N LEU A 42 -2.77 3.46 19.83
CA LEU A 42 -1.36 3.12 19.62
C LEU A 42 -0.59 3.64 20.84
N THR A 43 0.21 2.77 21.43
CA THR A 43 1.00 3.07 22.62
C THR A 43 2.48 2.95 22.29
N TYR A 44 3.27 3.97 22.63
CA TYR A 44 4.70 4.01 22.41
C TYR A 44 5.43 4.43 23.68
N GLN A 45 6.46 3.69 24.03
CA GLN A 45 7.42 4.11 25.02
C GLN A 45 8.46 5.03 24.36
N ILE A 46 8.70 6.18 24.95
CA ILE A 46 9.62 7.17 24.38
C ILE A 46 11.05 6.83 24.80
N GLU A 47 11.91 6.61 23.81
CA GLU A 47 13.30 6.19 24.04
C GLU A 47 14.27 7.39 24.14
N GLU A 48 13.91 8.54 23.57
CA GLU A 48 14.72 9.75 23.52
C GLU A 48 13.87 11.00 23.65
N ASN A 49 14.42 12.08 24.19
CA ASN A 49 13.69 13.34 24.33
C ASN A 49 13.36 13.91 22.94
N THR A 50 12.10 14.28 22.74
CA THR A 50 11.59 14.86 21.50
C THR A 50 10.37 15.73 21.78
N ASP A 51 9.71 16.25 20.76
CA ASP A 51 8.36 16.83 20.88
C ASP A 51 7.32 15.92 20.21
N ILE A 52 6.08 16.03 20.67
CA ILE A 52 4.98 15.17 20.20
C ILE A 52 4.80 15.34 18.68
N GLU A 53 4.84 16.56 18.13
CA GLU A 53 4.65 16.78 16.69
C GLU A 53 5.74 16.13 15.87
N ASN A 54 6.99 16.25 16.30
CA ASN A 54 8.14 15.65 15.63
C ASN A 54 8.07 14.13 15.65
N PHE A 55 7.72 13.54 16.80
CA PHE A 55 7.54 12.11 16.94
C PHE A 55 6.42 11.60 16.02
N LEU A 56 5.25 12.24 16.04
CA LEU A 56 4.13 11.88 15.16
C LEU A 56 4.50 11.96 13.66
N ARG A 57 5.19 13.02 13.25
CA ARG A 57 5.53 13.25 11.84
C ARG A 57 6.69 12.40 11.35
N ARG A 58 7.81 12.40 12.09
CA ARG A 58 9.06 11.79 11.62
C ARG A 58 9.14 10.31 11.93
N LYS A 59 8.79 9.92 13.17
CA LYS A 59 8.85 8.51 13.58
C LYS A 59 7.61 7.73 13.14
N LEU A 60 6.41 8.31 13.28
CA LEU A 60 5.16 7.60 13.02
C LEU A 60 4.54 7.86 11.64
N GLY A 61 5.04 8.85 10.89
CA GLY A 61 4.57 9.15 9.54
C GLY A 61 3.19 9.80 9.44
N PHE A 62 2.70 10.43 10.53
CA PHE A 62 1.43 11.16 10.48
C PHE A 62 1.52 12.39 9.57
N SER A 63 0.52 12.59 8.72
CA SER A 63 0.36 13.81 7.95
C SER A 63 -0.09 14.98 8.83
N LYS A 64 0.14 16.22 8.38
CA LYS A 64 -0.36 17.43 9.07
C LYS A 64 -1.87 17.35 9.33
N LYS A 65 -2.66 16.85 8.39
CA LYS A 65 -4.12 16.69 8.50
C LYS A 65 -4.50 15.69 9.58
N GLN A 66 -3.78 14.56 9.69
CA GLN A 66 -4.01 13.56 10.73
C GLN A 66 -3.66 14.12 12.12
N ILE A 67 -2.54 14.82 12.27
CA ILE A 67 -2.16 15.50 13.53
C ILE A 67 -3.19 16.56 13.92
N SER A 68 -3.66 17.35 12.96
CA SER A 68 -4.73 18.32 13.21
C SER A 68 -6.01 17.65 13.73
N ALA A 69 -6.40 16.53 13.15
CA ALA A 69 -7.57 15.77 13.61
C ALA A 69 -7.39 15.25 15.06
N LEU A 70 -6.18 14.80 15.43
CA LEU A 70 -5.87 14.33 16.77
C LEU A 70 -5.99 15.45 17.83
N LYS A 71 -5.62 16.69 17.50
CA LYS A 71 -5.68 17.84 18.41
C LYS A 71 -7.10 18.11 18.93
N PHE A 72 -8.10 17.91 18.07
CA PHE A 72 -9.51 18.22 18.38
C PHE A 72 -10.27 17.06 19.04
N ARG A 73 -9.65 15.87 19.14
CA ARG A 73 -10.27 14.72 19.82
C ARG A 73 -9.97 14.75 21.32
N GLU A 74 -10.96 14.45 22.14
CA GLU A 74 -10.87 14.48 23.60
C GLU A 74 -9.69 13.64 24.12
N ASN A 75 -9.51 12.43 23.61
CA ASN A 75 -8.42 11.52 23.98
C ASN A 75 -7.48 11.25 22.79
N GLY A 76 -7.31 12.22 21.89
CA GLY A 76 -6.51 12.07 20.68
C GLY A 76 -5.03 11.81 20.95
N ILE A 77 -4.48 12.51 21.96
CA ILE A 77 -3.08 12.39 22.38
C ILE A 77 -3.02 12.42 23.90
N ARG A 78 -2.42 11.40 24.50
CA ARG A 78 -2.16 11.31 25.94
C ARG A 78 -0.71 10.95 26.20
N VAL A 79 -0.16 11.46 27.28
CA VAL A 79 1.15 11.07 27.79
C VAL A 79 1.01 10.72 29.26
N ASN A 80 1.44 9.55 29.66
CA ASN A 80 1.31 9.01 31.02
C ASN A 80 -0.13 9.13 31.54
N GLY A 81 -1.11 8.78 30.68
CA GLY A 81 -2.52 8.82 30.99
C GLY A 81 -3.18 10.21 30.94
N SER A 82 -2.44 11.30 30.78
CA SER A 82 -2.96 12.67 30.75
C SER A 82 -2.99 13.25 29.34
N ARG A 83 -4.07 13.97 29.00
CA ARG A 83 -4.19 14.66 27.70
C ARG A 83 -3.07 15.68 27.53
N ARG A 84 -2.44 15.70 26.36
CA ARG A 84 -1.35 16.61 26.01
C ARG A 84 -1.59 17.34 24.70
N ARG A 85 -0.99 18.52 24.58
CA ARG A 85 -0.97 19.29 23.33
C ARG A 85 0.17 18.79 22.45
N VAL A 86 -0.02 18.82 21.16
CA VAL A 86 0.98 18.35 20.18
C VAL A 86 2.30 19.13 20.22
N THR A 87 2.29 20.34 20.77
CA THR A 87 3.47 21.21 20.94
C THR A 87 4.28 20.90 22.19
N GLU A 88 3.80 20.00 23.06
CA GLU A 88 4.50 19.64 24.29
C GLU A 88 5.65 18.67 24.03
N LYS A 89 6.61 18.68 24.94
CA LYS A 89 7.79 17.81 24.88
C LYS A 89 7.49 16.44 25.47
N LEU A 90 8.14 15.44 24.92
CA LEU A 90 8.21 14.08 25.43
C LEU A 90 9.60 13.85 26.03
N GLN A 91 9.63 13.20 27.18
CA GLN A 91 10.86 12.78 27.85
C GLN A 91 11.07 11.30 27.65
N GLN A 92 12.32 10.86 27.73
CA GLN A 92 12.66 9.44 27.76
C GLN A 92 11.91 8.76 28.92
N GLY A 93 11.28 7.61 28.62
CA GLY A 93 10.45 6.88 29.59
C GLY A 93 8.97 7.23 29.55
N ASP A 94 8.56 8.32 28.90
CA ASP A 94 7.14 8.66 28.75
C ASP A 94 6.39 7.59 27.95
N LEU A 95 5.12 7.36 28.33
CA LEU A 95 4.18 6.51 27.60
C LEU A 95 3.24 7.38 26.78
N LEU A 96 3.46 7.42 25.46
CA LEU A 96 2.63 8.16 24.51
C LEU A 96 1.50 7.28 23.99
N GLU A 97 0.26 7.73 24.15
CA GLU A 97 -0.95 7.08 23.64
C GLU A 97 -1.60 7.95 22.55
N ILE A 98 -1.94 7.35 21.40
CA ILE A 98 -2.52 8.03 20.26
C ILE A 98 -3.80 7.31 19.86
N LEU A 99 -4.94 8.00 19.86
CA LEU A 99 -6.20 7.47 19.40
C LEU A 99 -6.31 7.55 17.88
N VAL A 100 -6.16 6.42 17.21
CA VAL A 100 -6.40 6.31 15.78
C VAL A 100 -7.84 5.88 15.53
N GLU A 101 -8.59 6.71 14.84
CA GLU A 101 -9.95 6.43 14.42
C GLU A 101 -10.02 6.48 12.90
N GLU A 102 -10.49 5.40 12.31
CA GLU A 102 -10.82 5.37 10.89
C GLU A 102 -12.31 5.76 10.73
N GLU A 103 -12.55 7.05 10.61
CA GLU A 103 -13.80 7.57 10.08
C GLU A 103 -13.63 7.74 8.57
N GLY A 104 -14.38 7.04 7.76
CA GLY A 104 -14.20 7.28 6.37
C GLY A 104 -15.25 6.75 5.42
N LYS A 105 -15.70 7.65 4.56
CA LYS A 105 -16.48 7.34 3.38
C LYS A 105 -15.64 6.77 2.22
N GLY A 106 -14.34 6.54 2.43
CA GLY A 106 -13.40 6.29 1.33
C GLY A 106 -13.67 5.02 0.51
N SER A 107 -14.09 3.94 1.16
CA SER A 107 -14.49 2.70 0.46
C SER A 107 -16.01 2.54 0.37
N SER A 108 -16.80 3.44 0.98
CA SER A 108 -18.26 3.38 0.98
C SER A 108 -18.88 3.62 -0.41
N GLN A 109 -18.10 4.06 -1.38
CA GLN A 109 -18.52 4.20 -2.77
C GLN A 109 -18.24 2.94 -3.60
N LEU A 110 -17.42 1.99 -3.07
CA LEU A 110 -17.18 0.73 -3.75
C LEU A 110 -18.34 -0.22 -3.49
N ILE A 111 -18.96 -0.68 -4.56
CA ILE A 111 -20.01 -1.69 -4.48
C ILE A 111 -19.35 -3.03 -4.20
N PRO A 112 -19.72 -3.73 -3.10
CA PRO A 112 -19.18 -5.06 -2.84
C PRO A 112 -19.56 -6.02 -3.97
N ALA A 113 -18.57 -6.82 -4.41
CA ALA A 113 -18.79 -7.83 -5.44
C ALA A 113 -18.43 -9.22 -4.92
N GLU A 114 -19.06 -10.23 -5.48
CA GLU A 114 -18.62 -11.61 -5.26
C GLU A 114 -17.33 -11.89 -6.03
N GLY A 115 -16.50 -12.75 -5.46
CA GLY A 115 -15.26 -13.17 -6.05
C GLY A 115 -14.39 -13.92 -5.06
N THR A 116 -13.41 -14.62 -5.60
CA THR A 116 -12.40 -15.30 -4.78
C THR A 116 -11.22 -14.36 -4.57
N VAL A 117 -10.95 -14.03 -3.33
CA VAL A 117 -9.79 -13.22 -2.95
C VAL A 117 -8.71 -14.17 -2.38
N SER A 118 -7.58 -14.23 -3.08
CA SER A 118 -6.41 -14.97 -2.60
C SER A 118 -5.57 -14.05 -1.70
N VAL A 119 -5.67 -14.25 -0.38
CA VAL A 119 -4.95 -13.46 0.61
C VAL A 119 -3.59 -14.07 0.85
N LEU A 120 -2.52 -13.30 0.58
CA LEU A 120 -1.14 -13.68 0.85
C LEU A 120 -0.68 -13.29 2.25
N TYR A 121 -1.20 -12.16 2.75
CA TYR A 121 -0.94 -11.64 4.09
C TYR A 121 -2.07 -10.71 4.52
N GLU A 122 -2.44 -10.73 5.78
CA GLU A 122 -3.37 -9.77 6.38
C GLU A 122 -3.05 -9.55 7.85
N ASP A 123 -3.00 -8.29 8.25
CA ASP A 123 -3.00 -7.85 9.63
C ASP A 123 -3.99 -6.69 9.84
N GLU A 124 -3.87 -5.95 10.93
CA GLU A 124 -4.75 -4.83 11.27
C GLU A 124 -4.51 -3.61 10.40
N ASP A 125 -3.32 -3.43 9.87
CA ASP A 125 -2.86 -2.23 9.17
C ASP A 125 -2.81 -2.39 7.66
N LEU A 126 -2.55 -3.59 7.17
CA LEU A 126 -2.38 -3.86 5.74
C LEU A 126 -2.87 -5.25 5.32
N MET A 127 -3.02 -5.42 4.02
CA MET A 127 -3.37 -6.66 3.38
C MET A 127 -2.60 -6.79 2.06
N VAL A 128 -2.08 -7.98 1.79
CA VAL A 128 -1.48 -8.33 0.50
C VAL A 128 -2.33 -9.42 -0.12
N VAL A 129 -2.72 -9.21 -1.36
CA VAL A 129 -3.55 -10.17 -2.11
C VAL A 129 -2.88 -10.53 -3.42
N ASP A 130 -3.06 -11.76 -3.85
CA ASP A 130 -2.67 -12.21 -5.19
C ASP A 130 -3.77 -11.84 -6.19
N LYS A 131 -3.50 -10.85 -7.03
CA LYS A 131 -4.43 -10.41 -8.08
C LYS A 131 -4.34 -11.35 -9.27
N PRO A 132 -5.42 -11.97 -9.72
CA PRO A 132 -5.41 -12.69 -10.99
C PRO A 132 -5.26 -11.73 -12.17
N ALA A 133 -4.79 -12.22 -13.30
CA ALA A 133 -4.86 -11.51 -14.58
C ALA A 133 -6.33 -11.30 -15.00
N GLY A 134 -6.59 -10.30 -15.82
CA GLY A 134 -7.91 -10.01 -16.39
C GLY A 134 -8.79 -9.08 -15.58
N ILE A 135 -8.40 -8.70 -14.34
CA ILE A 135 -9.17 -7.73 -13.53
C ILE A 135 -8.34 -6.48 -13.20
N LEU A 136 -9.03 -5.35 -13.05
CA LEU A 136 -8.43 -4.11 -12.59
C LEU A 136 -8.29 -4.11 -11.06
N VAL A 137 -7.33 -3.35 -10.54
CA VAL A 137 -7.19 -3.14 -9.09
C VAL A 137 -8.32 -2.27 -8.54
N HIS A 138 -8.69 -1.19 -9.24
CA HIS A 138 -9.71 -0.23 -8.86
C HIS A 138 -10.67 0.08 -10.00
N PRO A 139 -11.88 0.57 -9.69
CA PRO A 139 -12.83 1.05 -10.70
C PRO A 139 -12.19 2.10 -11.61
N SER A 140 -12.25 1.87 -12.92
CA SER A 140 -11.76 2.75 -13.97
C SER A 140 -12.30 2.32 -15.34
N GLY A 141 -12.51 3.28 -16.25
CA GLY A 141 -12.75 2.99 -17.67
C GLY A 141 -13.93 2.09 -17.98
N GLY A 142 -15.06 2.22 -17.27
CA GLY A 142 -16.25 1.40 -17.46
C GLY A 142 -16.36 0.16 -16.56
N HIS A 143 -15.29 -0.17 -15.85
CA HIS A 143 -15.23 -1.24 -14.86
C HIS A 143 -15.51 -0.68 -13.46
N TYR A 144 -16.75 -0.79 -12.95
CA TYR A 144 -17.16 -0.19 -11.68
C TYR A 144 -17.45 -1.18 -10.57
N GLN A 145 -17.71 -2.46 -10.91
CA GLN A 145 -18.13 -3.48 -9.95
C GLN A 145 -17.32 -4.79 -10.05
N ASP A 146 -16.48 -4.91 -11.04
CA ASP A 146 -15.72 -6.12 -11.40
C ASP A 146 -14.21 -6.02 -11.08
N THR A 147 -13.84 -5.11 -10.16
CA THR A 147 -12.44 -4.90 -9.80
C THR A 147 -12.05 -5.65 -8.52
N LEU A 148 -10.74 -5.82 -8.31
CA LEU A 148 -10.21 -6.41 -7.09
C LEU A 148 -10.70 -5.67 -5.84
N ALA A 149 -10.77 -4.34 -5.88
CA ALA A 149 -11.28 -3.54 -4.77
C ALA A 149 -12.75 -3.85 -4.44
N ASN A 150 -13.59 -4.09 -5.45
CA ASN A 150 -14.97 -4.51 -5.23
C ASN A 150 -15.07 -5.91 -4.58
N GLN A 151 -14.25 -6.86 -5.05
CA GLN A 151 -14.19 -8.22 -4.47
C GLN A 151 -13.68 -8.18 -3.02
N LEU A 152 -12.68 -7.33 -2.72
CA LEU A 152 -12.22 -7.10 -1.35
C LEU A 152 -13.31 -6.53 -0.45
N MET A 153 -14.12 -5.60 -0.95
CA MET A 153 -15.26 -5.10 -0.17
C MET A 153 -16.27 -6.21 0.13
N GLY A 154 -16.54 -7.12 -0.83
CA GLY A 154 -17.37 -8.30 -0.60
C GLY A 154 -16.76 -9.27 0.43
N TYR A 155 -15.45 -9.49 0.37
CA TYR A 155 -14.69 -10.29 1.33
C TYR A 155 -14.85 -9.75 2.76
N PHE A 156 -14.67 -8.45 2.98
CA PHE A 156 -14.83 -7.83 4.28
C PHE A 156 -16.28 -7.75 4.75
N GLN A 157 -17.22 -7.52 3.83
CA GLN A 157 -18.65 -7.53 4.16
C GLN A 157 -19.13 -8.86 4.72
N LYS A 158 -18.68 -9.99 4.16
CA LYS A 158 -18.96 -11.36 4.69
C LYS A 158 -18.43 -11.56 6.11
N ARG A 159 -17.40 -10.81 6.51
CA ARG A 159 -16.82 -10.82 7.87
C ARG A 159 -17.45 -9.78 8.80
N GLY A 160 -18.43 -9.00 8.33
CA GLY A 160 -19.01 -7.90 9.08
C GLY A 160 -18.05 -6.73 9.29
N GLU A 161 -17.06 -6.57 8.41
CA GLU A 161 -16.02 -5.54 8.46
C GLU A 161 -16.21 -4.53 7.33
N THR A 162 -15.85 -3.28 7.57
CA THR A 162 -15.93 -2.19 6.57
C THR A 162 -14.66 -1.35 6.59
N PRO A 163 -13.50 -1.92 6.22
CA PRO A 163 -12.25 -1.16 6.21
C PRO A 163 -12.25 -0.12 5.10
N VAL A 164 -11.44 0.92 5.27
CA VAL A 164 -11.16 1.88 4.21
C VAL A 164 -9.89 1.45 3.47
N LEU A 165 -10.07 0.66 2.43
CA LEU A 165 -8.96 0.11 1.65
C LEU A 165 -8.33 1.16 0.72
N ARG A 166 -7.00 1.17 0.69
CA ARG A 166 -6.20 2.00 -0.21
C ARG A 166 -5.08 1.16 -0.80
N SER A 167 -5.08 0.96 -2.12
CA SER A 167 -3.96 0.26 -2.75
C SER A 167 -2.69 1.12 -2.69
N ILE A 168 -1.59 0.47 -2.43
CA ILE A 168 -0.25 1.05 -2.49
C ILE A 168 0.37 0.66 -3.83
N GLY A 169 0.10 1.46 -4.83
CA GLY A 169 0.38 1.14 -6.23
C GLY A 169 -0.72 0.30 -6.86
N ARG A 170 -0.46 -0.12 -8.09
CA ARG A 170 -1.39 -0.94 -8.86
C ARG A 170 -0.62 -1.87 -9.79
N LEU A 171 -1.29 -2.92 -10.24
CA LEU A 171 -0.93 -3.75 -11.37
C LEU A 171 -1.92 -3.47 -12.52
N ASP A 172 -1.47 -3.64 -13.73
CA ASP A 172 -2.34 -3.53 -14.90
C ASP A 172 -3.34 -4.70 -14.95
N LYS A 173 -4.37 -4.58 -15.81
CA LYS A 173 -5.47 -5.53 -15.90
C LYS A 173 -4.96 -6.97 -16.08
N ASP A 174 -4.07 -7.17 -17.04
CA ASP A 174 -3.59 -8.48 -17.42
C ASP A 174 -2.30 -8.92 -16.68
N THR A 175 -1.80 -8.09 -15.76
CA THR A 175 -0.71 -8.45 -14.88
C THR A 175 -1.26 -9.11 -13.61
N SER A 176 -0.78 -10.30 -13.28
CA SER A 176 -1.08 -11.01 -12.03
C SER A 176 -0.02 -10.73 -10.96
N GLY A 177 -0.35 -11.04 -9.70
CA GLY A 177 0.60 -11.01 -8.60
C GLY A 177 0.19 -10.13 -7.43
N ALA A 178 1.15 -9.87 -6.55
CA ALA A 178 0.91 -9.24 -5.25
C ALA A 178 0.50 -7.76 -5.37
N VAL A 179 -0.64 -7.42 -4.73
CA VAL A 179 -1.11 -6.04 -4.56
C VAL A 179 -1.25 -5.75 -3.08
N LEU A 180 -0.62 -4.68 -2.64
CA LEU A 180 -0.65 -4.22 -1.25
C LEU A 180 -1.77 -3.21 -1.04
N PHE A 181 -2.61 -3.44 -0.03
CA PHE A 181 -3.63 -2.52 0.43
C PHE A 181 -3.37 -2.09 1.87
N ALA A 182 -3.43 -0.81 2.12
CA ALA A 182 -3.49 -0.28 3.48
C ALA A 182 -4.95 -0.31 3.97
N LYS A 183 -5.16 -0.76 5.20
CA LYS A 183 -6.47 -0.83 5.87
C LYS A 183 -6.75 0.43 6.69
N THR A 184 -5.74 1.25 6.93
CA THR A 184 -5.84 2.50 7.69
C THR A 184 -5.21 3.68 6.95
N LYS A 185 -5.63 4.91 7.30
CA LYS A 185 -5.01 6.14 6.74
C LYS A 185 -3.55 6.28 7.16
N LEU A 186 -3.21 5.78 8.35
CA LEU A 186 -1.85 5.84 8.86
C LEU A 186 -0.94 4.89 8.09
N SER A 187 -1.34 3.62 7.92
CA SER A 187 -0.58 2.67 7.14
C SER A 187 -0.44 3.10 5.68
N ALA A 188 -1.50 3.69 5.08
CA ALA A 188 -1.42 4.25 3.74
C ALA A 188 -0.37 5.38 3.63
N ALA A 189 -0.35 6.29 4.59
CA ALA A 189 0.63 7.39 4.60
C ALA A 189 2.07 6.88 4.78
N ARG A 190 2.28 5.91 5.67
CA ARG A 190 3.58 5.28 5.89
C ARG A 190 4.07 4.57 4.64
N LEU A 191 3.25 3.69 4.06
CA LEU A 191 3.61 2.93 2.86
C LEU A 191 3.84 3.83 1.64
N SER A 192 3.07 4.91 1.50
CA SER A 192 3.31 5.90 0.44
C SER A 192 4.66 6.58 0.61
N LYS A 193 5.03 6.94 1.84
CA LYS A 193 6.35 7.51 2.15
C LYS A 193 7.49 6.53 1.87
N GLU A 194 7.34 5.25 2.25
CA GLU A 194 8.32 4.20 1.92
C GLU A 194 8.53 4.09 0.40
N ARG A 195 7.43 4.15 -0.36
CA ARG A 195 7.49 4.14 -1.83
C ARG A 195 8.20 5.38 -2.40
N GLU A 196 7.88 6.58 -1.90
CA GLU A 196 8.51 7.83 -2.33
C GLU A 196 10.02 7.87 -2.02
N GLN A 197 10.45 7.15 -0.99
CA GLN A 197 11.85 7.05 -0.57
C GLN A 197 12.60 5.88 -1.23
N GLY A 198 11.98 5.21 -2.22
CA GLY A 198 12.59 4.08 -2.92
C GLY A 198 12.77 2.80 -2.10
N ARG A 199 12.13 2.72 -0.91
CA ARG A 199 12.17 1.52 -0.06
C ARG A 199 11.09 0.50 -0.37
N TYR A 200 10.27 0.78 -1.38
CA TYR A 200 9.25 -0.11 -1.91
C TYR A 200 9.65 -0.56 -3.30
N GLU A 201 10.23 -1.73 -3.39
CA GLU A 201 10.69 -2.31 -4.65
C GLU A 201 9.61 -3.19 -5.28
N LYS A 202 9.56 -3.17 -6.59
CA LYS A 202 8.70 -4.02 -7.40
C LYS A 202 9.56 -4.95 -8.24
N GLU A 203 9.34 -6.24 -8.06
CA GLU A 203 9.96 -7.29 -8.83
C GLU A 203 8.91 -8.03 -9.64
N TYR A 204 9.19 -8.28 -10.91
CA TYR A 204 8.30 -8.99 -11.82
C TYR A 204 9.02 -10.16 -12.46
N LEU A 205 8.25 -11.17 -12.83
CA LEU A 205 8.69 -12.18 -13.79
C LEU A 205 7.93 -11.95 -15.10
N ALA A 206 8.67 -11.91 -16.20
CA ALA A 206 8.10 -11.75 -17.54
C ALA A 206 8.62 -12.85 -18.47
N LEU A 207 7.73 -13.37 -19.30
CA LEU A 207 8.11 -14.23 -20.43
C LEU A 207 8.17 -13.35 -21.68
N ALA A 208 9.37 -13.18 -22.23
CA ALA A 208 9.63 -12.41 -23.45
C ALA A 208 9.89 -13.35 -24.63
N GLU A 209 9.37 -13.03 -25.80
CA GLU A 209 9.68 -13.74 -27.03
C GLU A 209 11.11 -13.43 -27.50
N GLY A 210 11.77 -14.43 -28.07
CA GLY A 210 13.08 -14.29 -28.66
C GLY A 210 14.21 -14.87 -27.84
N TYR A 211 15.43 -14.54 -28.28
CA TYR A 211 16.67 -14.97 -27.65
C TYR A 211 17.40 -13.78 -27.05
N PHE A 212 17.83 -13.90 -25.82
CA PHE A 212 18.62 -12.91 -25.12
C PHE A 212 20.07 -13.35 -25.10
N GLY A 213 20.96 -12.58 -25.75
CA GLY A 213 22.39 -12.85 -25.82
C GLY A 213 23.14 -12.47 -24.55
N GLU A 214 22.53 -11.67 -23.70
CA GLU A 214 23.11 -11.17 -22.44
C GLU A 214 22.35 -11.71 -21.23
N ASN A 215 23.02 -11.79 -20.08
CA ASN A 215 22.41 -12.29 -18.85
C ASN A 215 21.65 -11.22 -18.06
N SER A 216 21.91 -9.94 -18.32
CA SER A 216 21.26 -8.80 -17.69
C SER A 216 21.43 -7.53 -18.52
N GLY A 217 20.61 -6.54 -18.27
CA GLY A 217 20.73 -5.24 -18.91
C GLY A 217 19.74 -4.24 -18.33
N GLU A 218 19.79 -3.04 -18.88
CA GLU A 218 18.95 -1.92 -18.48
C GLU A 218 18.25 -1.32 -19.68
N ILE A 219 17.02 -0.87 -19.48
CA ILE A 219 16.26 -0.10 -20.45
C ILE A 219 15.93 1.23 -19.76
N HIS A 220 16.46 2.32 -20.31
CA HIS A 220 16.20 3.66 -19.84
C HIS A 220 15.62 4.49 -20.99
N ILE A 221 14.31 4.52 -21.11
CA ILE A 221 13.60 5.20 -22.18
C ILE A 221 12.43 5.98 -21.58
N PRO A 222 12.44 7.33 -21.64
CA PRO A 222 11.31 8.13 -21.22
C PRO A 222 10.06 7.76 -21.99
N VAL A 223 8.91 7.68 -21.31
CA VAL A 223 7.65 7.28 -21.91
C VAL A 223 6.59 8.38 -21.77
N GLY A 224 5.91 8.68 -22.85
CA GLY A 224 4.82 9.64 -22.92
C GLY A 224 3.52 9.01 -23.39
N GLN A 225 2.41 9.69 -23.13
CA GLN A 225 1.10 9.25 -23.58
C GLN A 225 0.91 9.55 -25.07
N VAL A 226 0.34 8.59 -25.81
CA VAL A 226 -0.11 8.84 -27.20
C VAL A 226 -1.36 9.72 -27.14
N PRO A 227 -1.31 10.95 -27.70
CA PRO A 227 -2.46 11.85 -27.69
C PRO A 227 -3.70 11.22 -28.31
N GLY A 228 -4.87 11.41 -27.66
CA GLY A 228 -6.15 10.91 -28.18
C GLY A 228 -6.35 9.39 -28.14
N SER A 229 -5.40 8.64 -27.57
CA SER A 229 -5.57 7.17 -27.47
C SER A 229 -6.58 6.78 -26.40
N HIS A 230 -7.55 5.91 -26.74
CA HIS A 230 -8.48 5.27 -25.83
C HIS A 230 -8.54 3.78 -26.16
N PRO A 231 -8.09 2.87 -25.29
CA PRO A 231 -7.46 3.11 -23.97
C PRO A 231 -6.12 3.88 -24.10
N ILE A 232 -5.69 4.50 -23.00
CA ILE A 232 -4.42 5.23 -22.94
C ILE A 232 -3.27 4.29 -23.34
N ARG A 233 -2.50 4.71 -24.35
CA ARG A 233 -1.28 4.02 -24.80
C ARG A 233 -0.07 4.87 -24.51
N MET A 234 1.04 4.23 -24.16
CA MET A 234 2.33 4.87 -23.94
C MET A 234 3.24 4.63 -25.15
N LYS A 235 4.14 5.57 -25.43
CA LYS A 235 5.19 5.46 -26.44
C LYS A 235 6.50 6.02 -25.90
N PRO A 236 7.66 5.67 -26.47
CA PRO A 236 8.89 6.40 -26.22
C PRO A 236 8.71 7.89 -26.53
N ASP A 237 9.15 8.76 -25.64
CA ASP A 237 9.04 10.20 -25.79
C ASP A 237 10.21 10.87 -25.05
N SER A 238 11.28 11.14 -25.79
CA SER A 238 12.51 11.72 -25.24
C SER A 238 12.39 13.21 -24.85
N GLU A 239 11.36 13.91 -25.34
CA GLU A 239 11.21 15.35 -25.09
C GLU A 239 10.29 15.64 -23.90
N ASN A 240 9.13 14.94 -23.83
CA ASN A 240 8.08 15.23 -22.86
C ASN A 240 7.71 14.00 -22.01
N GLY A 241 8.37 12.86 -22.23
CA GLY A 241 8.12 11.62 -21.50
C GLY A 241 8.58 11.70 -20.04
N LYS A 242 7.96 10.86 -19.22
CA LYS A 242 8.43 10.61 -17.86
C LYS A 242 9.54 9.58 -17.93
N GLU A 243 10.58 9.80 -17.13
CA GLU A 243 11.65 8.82 -16.95
C GLU A 243 11.06 7.45 -16.59
N ALA A 244 11.50 6.42 -17.32
CA ALA A 244 11.16 5.05 -17.08
C ALA A 244 12.42 4.19 -17.16
N HIS A 245 12.68 3.46 -16.10
CA HIS A 245 13.86 2.64 -15.97
C HIS A 245 13.44 1.22 -15.61
N THR A 246 13.94 0.25 -16.37
CA THR A 246 13.74 -1.17 -16.12
C THR A 246 15.09 -1.87 -16.15
N TYR A 247 15.44 -2.49 -15.04
CA TYR A 247 16.55 -3.43 -14.97
C TYR A 247 16.01 -4.85 -15.21
N TRP A 248 16.66 -5.63 -16.06
CA TRP A 248 16.29 -7.02 -16.33
C TRP A 248 17.45 -7.98 -16.10
N LYS A 249 17.10 -9.19 -15.67
CA LYS A 249 18.02 -10.31 -15.51
C LYS A 249 17.41 -11.55 -16.14
N LEU A 250 18.20 -12.26 -16.94
CA LEU A 250 17.80 -13.54 -17.54
C LEU A 250 17.80 -14.62 -16.44
N GLU A 251 16.64 -15.18 -16.17
CA GLU A 251 16.50 -16.33 -15.26
C GLU A 251 16.57 -17.67 -16.02
N LYS A 252 15.99 -17.73 -17.23
CA LYS A 252 16.02 -18.93 -18.05
C LYS A 252 15.80 -18.61 -19.52
N GLN A 253 16.64 -19.18 -20.41
CA GLN A 253 16.44 -19.13 -21.85
C GLN A 253 15.74 -20.41 -22.33
N PHE A 254 14.71 -20.24 -23.13
CA PHE A 254 14.02 -21.28 -23.88
C PHE A 254 14.29 -21.12 -25.37
N PRO A 255 13.98 -22.10 -26.26
CA PRO A 255 14.28 -21.99 -27.68
C PRO A 255 13.68 -20.78 -28.40
N LYS A 256 12.53 -20.28 -27.95
CA LYS A 256 11.81 -19.15 -28.58
C LYS A 256 11.37 -18.08 -27.56
N ALA A 257 11.76 -18.18 -26.29
CA ALA A 257 11.37 -17.27 -25.26
C ALA A 257 12.40 -17.21 -24.14
N ALA A 258 12.38 -16.17 -23.35
CA ALA A 258 13.20 -16.00 -22.16
C ALA A 258 12.33 -15.64 -20.93
N LEU A 259 12.62 -16.27 -19.81
CA LEU A 259 12.09 -15.85 -18.51
C LEU A 259 13.02 -14.79 -17.93
N LEU A 260 12.48 -13.62 -17.74
CA LEU A 260 13.19 -12.46 -17.21
C LEU A 260 12.68 -12.08 -15.83
N LYS A 261 13.58 -11.69 -14.98
CA LYS A 261 13.31 -11.00 -13.74
C LYS A 261 13.51 -9.50 -13.96
N LEU A 262 12.49 -8.69 -13.61
CA LEU A 262 12.48 -7.25 -13.85
C LEU A 262 12.38 -6.49 -12.55
N HIS A 263 13.11 -5.37 -12.46
CA HIS A 263 12.97 -4.32 -11.47
C HIS A 263 12.59 -3.02 -12.17
N ILE A 264 11.51 -2.38 -11.70
CA ILE A 264 10.88 -1.21 -12.34
C ILE A 264 10.76 -0.07 -11.34
#